data_3c219fd17d19b57febab6f3d9d45f896
#
_entry.id   3c219fd17d19b57febab6f3d9d45f896
#
_cell.length_a   1.000
_cell.length_b   1.000
_cell.length_c   1.000
_cell.angle_alpha   90.00
_cell.angle_beta   90.00
_cell.angle_gamma   90.00
#
_symmetry.space_group_name_H-M   'P 1'
#
loop_
_entity.id
_entity.type
_entity.pdbx_description
1 polymer ?
#
loop_
_entity_poly.entity_id
_entity_poly.type
_entity_poly.pdbx_seq_one_letter_code
_entity_poly.pdbx_strand_id
1 'polypeptide(L)'
;MRPAFPRRRTAAAPIAALLALLLAPGRLPADGALRLPAIFGDHMVLQAERGARVWGWDTPGMIVRVGIEPDFAQQLVDLVQNALWRRPTLPVSPAIPLRRIEFARAKAVCDGSGRWAVTLDAPGAGGPYLLTVDGSGERRLHDVLVGEVWLASGQSNMEFSLGETVGAGEALAACEDPGLRLFQAGHAGSQQPQDDLAGSWRRCDPESARPFSAAAYFFGRQLRRTLGSAVGLVEASWGGTAIENWIPRPAMQQVFGDQIVDWQQKHRFQWVPEPFGTIFNGEIAPLSPFPLRGVLWYQGEANVAAPERYAGLLWLLVNSWRFVWAQDDLPFIAVQLPNYADPASPPGEARWARLRWAQQQAMNSLSRTALVVAVDLGDSHNIHPPSKKPLGRRLADAALALAYGWDLDTSGPRALRPSRSGARLLLPMAHAVGLHLAVRDPASFEVAGADGVFRRAQALVQGSRLSLWSPLVPKPVMARYDWSDDPPAELFNGEGLPAAPFFVRLGPAPKPGF
;
A
#
# COMPACT_ATOMS: atom_id res chain seq x y z
N MET A 1 10.21 18.96 34.46
CA MET A 1 8.75 18.76 34.42
C MET A 1 8.45 17.78 33.29
N ARG A 2 7.83 16.65 33.60
CA ARG A 2 7.54 15.58 32.61
C ARG A 2 6.20 15.87 31.98
N PRO A 3 6.03 15.89 30.62
CA PRO A 3 4.72 15.82 30.02
C PRO A 3 4.23 14.37 30.11
N ALA A 4 3.10 14.17 30.77
CA ALA A 4 2.41 12.89 30.84
C ALA A 4 1.68 12.63 29.51
N PHE A 5 1.93 11.47 28.89
CA PHE A 5 1.14 11.01 27.75
C PHE A 5 -0.31 10.71 28.19
N PRO A 6 -1.33 11.15 27.48
CA PRO A 6 -2.71 10.75 27.75
C PRO A 6 -2.91 9.26 27.43
N ARG A 7 -3.62 8.59 28.34
CA ARG A 7 -4.01 7.18 28.23
C ARG A 7 -4.81 6.92 26.95
N ARG A 8 -4.56 5.79 26.31
CA ARG A 8 -5.03 5.25 25.00
C ARG A 8 -6.52 5.37 24.62
N ARG A 9 -7.38 6.14 25.34
CA ARG A 9 -8.81 6.23 25.07
C ARG A 9 -9.32 7.61 24.61
N THR A 10 -8.48 8.63 24.47
CA THR A 10 -8.96 10.01 24.24
C THR A 10 -8.49 10.65 22.93
N ALA A 11 -7.60 10.03 22.16
CA ALA A 11 -7.11 10.64 20.91
C ALA A 11 -7.98 10.34 19.66
N ALA A 12 -8.81 9.30 19.68
CA ALA A 12 -9.65 8.95 18.52
C ALA A 12 -10.90 9.85 18.37
N ALA A 13 -11.48 10.31 19.47
CA ALA A 13 -12.72 11.10 19.43
C ALA A 13 -12.58 12.50 18.78
N PRO A 14 -11.52 13.30 19.03
CA PRO A 14 -11.35 14.60 18.38
C PRO A 14 -10.99 14.50 16.90
N ILE A 15 -10.28 13.46 16.47
CA ILE A 15 -9.99 13.21 15.05
C ILE A 15 -11.28 12.88 14.30
N ALA A 16 -12.18 12.09 14.91
CA ALA A 16 -13.47 11.72 14.33
C ALA A 16 -14.38 12.92 14.08
N ALA A 17 -14.47 13.86 15.01
CA ALA A 17 -15.34 15.04 14.87
C ALA A 17 -14.84 16.02 13.79
N LEU A 18 -13.53 16.16 13.61
CA LEU A 18 -12.95 17.07 12.62
C LEU A 18 -12.98 16.49 11.21
N LEU A 19 -12.80 15.18 11.07
CA LEU A 19 -12.86 14.47 9.79
C LEU A 19 -14.30 14.29 9.29
N ALA A 20 -15.29 14.26 10.18
CA ALA A 20 -16.71 14.31 9.80
C ALA A 20 -17.09 15.63 9.11
N LEU A 21 -16.40 16.74 9.41
CA LEU A 21 -16.54 18.02 8.70
C LEU A 21 -15.89 18.04 7.32
N LEU A 22 -14.97 17.10 7.02
CA LEU A 22 -14.33 16.96 5.70
C LEU A 22 -15.26 16.36 4.64
N LEU A 23 -16.34 15.72 5.06
CA LEU A 23 -17.37 15.19 4.17
C LEU A 23 -18.47 16.22 3.88
N ALA A 24 -18.23 17.53 4.15
CA ALA A 24 -19.16 18.57 3.77
C ALA A 24 -19.26 18.66 2.23
N PRO A 25 -20.49 18.69 1.69
CA PRO A 25 -20.72 18.52 0.27
C PRO A 25 -20.18 19.69 -0.56
N GLY A 26 -19.35 19.37 -1.56
CA GLY A 26 -19.10 20.26 -2.69
C GLY A 26 -20.44 20.61 -3.38
N ARG A 27 -20.56 21.81 -3.93
CA ARG A 27 -21.74 22.21 -4.71
C ARG A 27 -21.85 21.32 -5.95
N LEU A 28 -22.94 20.57 -6.04
CA LEU A 28 -23.28 19.78 -7.24
C LEU A 28 -23.68 20.68 -8.41
N PRO A 29 -23.39 20.27 -9.67
CA PRO A 29 -24.06 20.83 -10.84
C PRO A 29 -25.56 20.55 -10.79
N ALA A 30 -26.36 21.46 -11.30
CA ALA A 30 -27.83 21.48 -11.22
C ALA A 30 -28.56 20.45 -12.12
N ASP A 31 -27.85 19.49 -12.73
CA ASP A 31 -28.47 18.49 -13.59
C ASP A 31 -28.91 17.27 -12.76
N GLY A 32 -30.20 17.21 -12.46
CA GLY A 32 -30.85 16.15 -11.70
C GLY A 32 -30.94 14.79 -12.43
N ALA A 33 -29.88 14.37 -13.12
CA ALA A 33 -29.79 13.07 -13.76
C ALA A 33 -29.00 12.07 -12.93
N LEU A 34 -29.41 10.80 -12.95
CA LEU A 34 -28.69 9.70 -12.30
C LEU A 34 -27.24 9.63 -12.76
N ARG A 35 -26.30 9.76 -11.80
CA ARG A 35 -24.85 9.72 -12.02
C ARG A 35 -24.16 8.84 -11.00
N LEU A 36 -23.14 8.11 -11.44
CA LEU A 36 -22.23 7.29 -10.61
C LEU A 36 -20.82 7.87 -10.70
N PRO A 37 -20.00 7.77 -9.63
CA PRO A 37 -18.57 8.05 -9.73
C PRO A 37 -17.88 7.05 -10.66
N ALA A 38 -16.74 7.45 -11.24
CA ALA A 38 -16.00 6.66 -12.23
C ALA A 38 -15.49 5.30 -11.71
N ILE A 39 -15.37 5.14 -10.37
CA ILE A 39 -15.01 3.85 -9.76
C ILE A 39 -16.08 2.77 -10.01
N PHE A 40 -17.31 3.15 -10.38
CA PHE A 40 -18.36 2.24 -10.83
C PHE A 40 -18.43 2.25 -12.36
N GLY A 41 -18.08 1.15 -12.97
CA GLY A 41 -18.08 0.98 -14.42
C GLY A 41 -18.08 -0.48 -14.80
N ASP A 42 -18.19 -0.73 -16.11
CA ASP A 42 -18.01 -2.06 -16.67
C ASP A 42 -16.65 -2.62 -16.26
N HIS A 43 -16.57 -3.93 -16.11
CA HIS A 43 -15.36 -4.67 -15.74
C HIS A 43 -14.87 -4.47 -14.30
N MET A 44 -15.58 -3.72 -13.45
CA MET A 44 -15.16 -3.49 -12.07
C MET A 44 -15.14 -4.77 -11.23
N VAL A 45 -14.40 -4.71 -10.11
CA VAL A 45 -14.47 -5.72 -9.05
C VAL A 45 -15.06 -5.10 -7.80
N LEU A 46 -16.09 -5.70 -7.25
CA LEU A 46 -16.62 -5.38 -5.93
C LEU A 46 -15.93 -6.24 -4.88
N GLN A 47 -15.60 -5.66 -3.72
CA GLN A 47 -14.95 -6.39 -2.63
C GLN A 47 -15.87 -7.47 -2.08
N ALA A 48 -15.38 -8.72 -2.04
CA ALA A 48 -16.07 -9.85 -1.43
C ALA A 48 -16.11 -9.74 0.11
N GLU A 49 -17.06 -10.43 0.76
CA GLU A 49 -17.19 -10.56 2.22
C GLU A 49 -17.39 -9.24 2.99
N ARG A 50 -17.45 -8.13 2.31
CA ARG A 50 -17.80 -6.82 2.87
C ARG A 50 -18.96 -6.29 2.04
N GLY A 51 -20.05 -5.85 2.63
CA GLY A 51 -21.19 -5.33 1.88
C GLY A 51 -20.74 -4.37 0.78
N ALA A 52 -21.17 -4.60 -0.46
CA ALA A 52 -20.82 -3.74 -1.59
C ALA A 52 -21.51 -2.39 -1.45
N ARG A 53 -20.76 -1.37 -1.06
CA ARG A 53 -21.29 -0.01 -0.98
C ARG A 53 -21.32 0.59 -2.37
N VAL A 54 -22.53 1.02 -2.83
CA VAL A 54 -22.76 1.72 -4.09
C VAL A 54 -23.38 3.07 -3.78
N TRP A 55 -22.90 4.13 -4.43
CA TRP A 55 -23.36 5.49 -4.20
C TRP A 55 -23.32 6.32 -5.48
N GLY A 56 -23.97 7.45 -5.43
CA GLY A 56 -24.01 8.38 -6.56
C GLY A 56 -24.92 9.58 -6.27
N TRP A 57 -25.37 10.16 -7.34
CA TRP A 57 -26.22 11.35 -7.32
C TRP A 57 -27.44 11.16 -8.20
N ASP A 58 -28.54 11.79 -7.79
CA ASP A 58 -29.78 11.90 -8.55
C ASP A 58 -30.59 13.10 -8.04
N THR A 59 -31.76 13.32 -8.58
CA THR A 59 -32.68 14.36 -8.13
C THR A 59 -32.99 14.20 -6.61
N PRO A 60 -32.90 15.25 -5.80
CA PRO A 60 -33.30 15.21 -4.38
C PRO A 60 -34.69 14.59 -4.17
N GLY A 61 -34.80 13.66 -3.21
CA GLY A 61 -36.03 12.93 -2.92
C GLY A 61 -36.31 11.74 -3.88
N MET A 62 -35.52 11.55 -4.95
CA MET A 62 -35.66 10.39 -5.84
C MET A 62 -35.34 9.10 -5.10
N ILE A 63 -36.11 8.06 -5.37
CA ILE A 63 -35.82 6.70 -4.89
C ILE A 63 -34.92 6.01 -5.90
N VAL A 64 -33.68 5.73 -5.49
CA VAL A 64 -32.74 4.94 -6.30
C VAL A 64 -32.77 3.49 -5.85
N ARG A 65 -32.86 2.58 -6.81
CA ARG A 65 -32.81 1.12 -6.61
C ARG A 65 -31.54 0.58 -7.22
N VAL A 66 -30.84 -0.27 -6.51
CA VAL A 66 -29.62 -0.94 -6.98
C VAL A 66 -29.83 -2.45 -6.91
N GLY A 67 -29.51 -3.12 -8.00
CA GLY A 67 -29.62 -4.58 -8.11
C GLY A 67 -28.32 -5.18 -8.67
N ILE A 68 -27.99 -6.40 -8.25
CA ILE A 68 -26.91 -7.20 -8.84
C ILE A 68 -27.45 -8.58 -9.18
N GLU A 69 -27.19 -9.05 -10.41
CA GLU A 69 -27.66 -10.32 -10.93
C GLU A 69 -26.63 -10.92 -11.92
N PRO A 70 -26.68 -12.22 -12.24
CA PRO A 70 -25.79 -12.81 -13.24
C PRO A 70 -25.89 -12.10 -14.60
N ASP A 71 -24.75 -11.77 -15.21
CA ASP A 71 -24.68 -11.18 -16.53
C ASP A 71 -24.66 -12.28 -17.60
N PHE A 72 -25.83 -12.80 -17.94
CA PHE A 72 -25.97 -13.87 -18.95
C PHE A 72 -25.52 -13.44 -20.35
N ALA A 73 -25.65 -12.16 -20.69
CA ALA A 73 -25.18 -11.63 -21.97
C ALA A 73 -23.65 -11.72 -22.07
N GLN A 74 -22.94 -11.30 -21.04
CA GLN A 74 -21.49 -11.38 -20.98
C GLN A 74 -21.00 -12.83 -20.93
N GLN A 75 -21.68 -13.72 -20.19
CA GLN A 75 -21.35 -15.15 -20.17
C GLN A 75 -21.41 -15.77 -21.56
N LEU A 76 -22.43 -15.40 -22.36
CA LEU A 76 -22.55 -15.88 -23.75
C LEU A 76 -21.43 -15.34 -24.64
N VAL A 77 -21.05 -14.06 -24.48
CA VAL A 77 -19.92 -13.45 -25.21
C VAL A 77 -18.63 -14.19 -24.90
N ASP A 78 -18.35 -14.43 -23.64
CA ASP A 78 -17.13 -15.14 -23.19
C ASP A 78 -17.09 -16.58 -23.71
N LEU A 79 -18.25 -17.28 -23.72
CA LEU A 79 -18.36 -18.62 -24.27
C LEU A 79 -18.07 -18.66 -25.79
N VAL A 80 -18.62 -17.72 -26.53
CA VAL A 80 -18.42 -17.61 -27.99
C VAL A 80 -16.97 -17.27 -28.31
N GLN A 81 -16.37 -16.32 -27.61
CA GLN A 81 -14.97 -15.95 -27.81
C GLN A 81 -14.04 -17.13 -27.51
N ASN A 82 -14.25 -17.87 -26.42
CA ASN A 82 -13.46 -19.05 -26.09
C ASN A 82 -13.63 -20.17 -27.14
N ALA A 83 -14.82 -20.33 -27.71
CA ALA A 83 -15.08 -21.33 -28.74
C ALA A 83 -14.45 -20.98 -30.11
N LEU A 84 -14.46 -19.71 -30.50
CA LEU A 84 -13.96 -19.25 -31.79
C LEU A 84 -12.43 -19.17 -31.87
N TRP A 85 -11.76 -18.80 -30.76
CA TRP A 85 -10.35 -18.49 -30.79
C TRP A 85 -9.43 -19.62 -30.36
N ARG A 86 -9.92 -20.87 -30.12
CA ARG A 86 -9.14 -22.09 -29.81
C ARG A 86 -7.72 -21.79 -29.29
N ARG A 87 -7.59 -20.89 -28.31
CA ARG A 87 -6.33 -20.73 -27.59
C ARG A 87 -6.19 -21.95 -26.68
N PRO A 88 -4.98 -22.58 -26.58
CA PRO A 88 -4.77 -23.60 -25.57
C PRO A 88 -5.09 -22.92 -24.24
N THR A 89 -6.18 -23.31 -23.65
CA THR A 89 -6.70 -22.78 -22.41
C THR A 89 -5.60 -22.88 -21.37
N LEU A 90 -5.07 -21.73 -20.93
CA LEU A 90 -4.68 -21.64 -19.52
C LEU A 90 -5.83 -22.28 -18.74
N PRO A 91 -5.57 -23.13 -17.72
CA PRO A 91 -6.63 -23.82 -17.04
C PRO A 91 -7.71 -22.79 -16.73
N VAL A 92 -8.84 -22.93 -17.40
CA VAL A 92 -10.04 -22.14 -17.13
C VAL A 92 -10.16 -22.26 -15.63
N SER A 93 -10.06 -21.15 -14.94
CA SER A 93 -10.40 -21.10 -13.51
C SER A 93 -11.69 -21.90 -13.40
N PRO A 94 -11.74 -22.95 -12.59
CA PRO A 94 -12.84 -23.94 -12.63
C PRO A 94 -14.10 -23.13 -12.70
N ALA A 95 -14.93 -23.40 -13.72
CA ALA A 95 -16.14 -22.64 -14.01
C ALA A 95 -16.79 -22.39 -12.66
N ILE A 96 -16.88 -21.11 -12.26
CA ILE A 96 -17.36 -20.78 -10.90
C ILE A 96 -18.68 -21.53 -10.80
N PRO A 97 -18.82 -22.52 -9.91
CA PRO A 97 -20.00 -23.34 -9.91
C PRO A 97 -21.16 -22.38 -9.78
N LEU A 98 -22.18 -22.51 -10.63
CA LEU A 98 -23.47 -21.80 -10.56
C LEU A 98 -24.15 -22.14 -9.22
N ARG A 99 -23.47 -21.84 -8.11
CA ARG A 99 -23.99 -21.97 -6.77
C ARG A 99 -24.90 -20.79 -6.53
N ARG A 100 -26.19 -21.09 -6.50
CA ARG A 100 -27.29 -20.18 -6.16
C ARG A 100 -27.22 -18.85 -6.93
N ILE A 101 -28.17 -18.65 -7.79
CA ILE A 101 -28.48 -17.35 -8.38
C ILE A 101 -28.94 -16.46 -7.21
N GLU A 102 -28.01 -15.74 -6.60
CA GLU A 102 -28.31 -14.79 -5.54
C GLU A 102 -28.48 -13.42 -6.19
N PHE A 103 -29.69 -12.89 -6.06
CA PHE A 103 -30.01 -11.53 -6.44
C PHE A 103 -29.93 -10.67 -5.15
N ALA A 104 -29.08 -9.65 -5.14
CA ALA A 104 -29.13 -8.66 -4.09
C ALA A 104 -29.78 -7.39 -4.62
N ARG A 105 -30.64 -6.79 -3.81
CA ARG A 105 -31.31 -5.51 -4.13
C ARG A 105 -31.33 -4.62 -2.90
N ALA A 106 -31.07 -3.34 -3.14
CA ALA A 106 -31.19 -2.30 -2.11
C ALA A 106 -31.80 -1.04 -2.70
N LYS A 107 -32.29 -0.16 -1.83
CA LYS A 107 -32.84 1.14 -2.25
C LYS A 107 -32.45 2.22 -1.27
N ALA A 108 -32.29 3.45 -1.75
CA ALA A 108 -32.09 4.64 -0.96
C ALA A 108 -32.95 5.78 -1.50
N VAL A 109 -33.17 6.80 -0.66
CA VAL A 109 -33.75 8.07 -1.06
C VAL A 109 -32.62 9.08 -1.15
N CYS A 110 -32.54 9.85 -2.24
CA CYS A 110 -31.58 10.92 -2.39
C CYS A 110 -31.81 12.00 -1.32
N ASP A 111 -30.77 12.42 -0.65
CA ASP A 111 -30.83 13.52 0.32
C ASP A 111 -31.09 14.89 -0.34
N GLY A 112 -31.14 15.95 0.46
CA GLY A 112 -31.36 17.31 -0.04
C GLY A 112 -30.28 17.84 -0.98
N SER A 113 -29.11 17.19 -1.03
CA SER A 113 -28.01 17.46 -1.97
C SER A 113 -28.02 16.55 -3.20
N GLY A 114 -29.01 15.66 -3.31
CA GLY A 114 -29.11 14.68 -4.39
C GLY A 114 -28.22 13.46 -4.21
N ARG A 115 -27.55 13.27 -3.08
CA ARG A 115 -26.67 12.11 -2.81
C ARG A 115 -27.49 10.92 -2.32
N TRP A 116 -27.06 9.74 -2.73
CA TRP A 116 -27.59 8.48 -2.23
C TRP A 116 -26.47 7.45 -2.03
N ALA A 117 -26.68 6.51 -1.15
CA ALA A 117 -25.81 5.36 -0.97
C ALA A 117 -26.62 4.17 -0.49
N VAL A 118 -26.25 2.99 -0.95
CA VAL A 118 -26.77 1.70 -0.48
C VAL A 118 -25.62 0.76 -0.15
N THR A 119 -25.89 -0.23 0.68
CA THR A 119 -25.02 -1.39 0.86
C THR A 119 -25.78 -2.61 0.37
N LEU A 120 -25.21 -3.30 -0.61
CA LEU A 120 -25.72 -4.57 -1.13
C LEU A 120 -25.07 -5.72 -0.35
N ASP A 121 -25.87 -6.72 0.00
CA ASP A 121 -25.33 -8.04 0.34
C ASP A 121 -24.80 -8.65 -0.97
N ALA A 122 -23.55 -8.33 -1.30
CA ALA A 122 -22.96 -8.82 -2.56
C ALA A 122 -22.98 -10.34 -2.59
N PRO A 123 -23.23 -10.95 -3.78
CA PRO A 123 -23.06 -12.39 -3.94
C PRO A 123 -21.62 -12.80 -3.57
N GLY A 124 -21.41 -14.07 -3.29
CA GLY A 124 -20.08 -14.62 -3.05
C GLY A 124 -19.11 -14.34 -4.19
N ALA A 125 -17.80 -14.49 -3.96
CA ALA A 125 -16.79 -14.28 -4.98
C ALA A 125 -17.12 -15.01 -6.29
N GLY A 126 -17.07 -14.29 -7.42
CA GLY A 126 -17.46 -14.83 -8.72
C GLY A 126 -17.90 -13.77 -9.73
N GLY A 127 -18.73 -14.16 -10.68
CA GLY A 127 -19.25 -13.35 -11.77
C GLY A 127 -19.10 -14.06 -13.13
N PRO A 128 -19.33 -13.36 -14.27
CA PRO A 128 -19.71 -11.94 -14.33
C PRO A 128 -21.15 -11.67 -13.88
N TYR A 129 -21.32 -10.50 -13.26
CA TYR A 129 -22.61 -9.96 -12.84
C TYR A 129 -22.95 -8.69 -13.61
N LEU A 130 -24.25 -8.40 -13.69
CA LEU A 130 -24.83 -7.14 -14.12
C LEU A 130 -25.22 -6.34 -12.87
N LEU A 131 -24.66 -5.15 -12.69
CA LEU A 131 -25.14 -4.19 -11.69
C LEU A 131 -26.07 -3.20 -12.36
N THR A 132 -27.31 -3.08 -11.85
CA THR A 132 -28.32 -2.12 -12.33
C THR A 132 -28.55 -1.05 -11.28
N VAL A 133 -28.67 0.20 -11.72
CA VAL A 133 -29.02 1.34 -10.88
C VAL A 133 -30.16 2.10 -11.55
N ASP A 134 -31.33 2.12 -10.91
CA ASP A 134 -32.56 2.75 -11.39
C ASP A 134 -32.92 3.94 -10.50
N GLY A 135 -33.08 5.11 -11.10
CA GLY A 135 -33.51 6.35 -10.45
C GLY A 135 -34.29 7.23 -11.43
N SER A 136 -33.85 8.47 -11.66
CA SER A 136 -34.38 9.33 -12.74
C SER A 136 -34.02 8.82 -14.14
N GLY A 137 -33.07 7.90 -14.22
CA GLY A 137 -32.65 7.15 -15.40
C GLY A 137 -32.16 5.77 -14.99
N GLU A 138 -31.65 4.99 -15.96
CA GLU A 138 -31.07 3.67 -15.72
C GLU A 138 -29.56 3.67 -16.03
N ARG A 139 -28.78 2.99 -15.20
CA ARG A 139 -27.38 2.62 -15.45
C ARG A 139 -27.22 1.11 -15.35
N ARG A 140 -26.60 0.52 -16.35
CA ARG A 140 -26.29 -0.91 -16.42
C ARG A 140 -24.79 -1.07 -16.53
N LEU A 141 -24.17 -1.74 -15.56
CA LEU A 141 -22.74 -2.00 -15.53
C LEU A 141 -22.51 -3.49 -15.73
N HIS A 142 -21.84 -3.82 -16.82
CA HIS A 142 -21.63 -5.18 -17.29
C HIS A 142 -20.28 -5.75 -16.83
N ASP A 143 -20.19 -7.08 -16.86
CA ASP A 143 -18.94 -7.80 -16.54
C ASP A 143 -18.36 -7.45 -15.16
N VAL A 144 -19.24 -7.24 -14.20
CA VAL A 144 -18.87 -6.97 -12.80
C VAL A 144 -18.45 -8.28 -12.13
N LEU A 145 -17.31 -8.27 -11.47
CA LEU A 145 -16.84 -9.38 -10.66
C LEU A 145 -16.97 -9.07 -9.17
N VAL A 146 -17.09 -10.11 -8.36
CA VAL A 146 -16.94 -10.03 -6.90
C VAL A 146 -15.67 -10.78 -6.50
N GLY A 147 -14.77 -10.12 -5.80
CA GLY A 147 -13.44 -10.65 -5.49
C GLY A 147 -12.67 -9.77 -4.51
N GLU A 148 -11.37 -9.68 -4.71
CA GLU A 148 -10.44 -8.99 -3.82
C GLU A 148 -10.02 -7.65 -4.42
N VAL A 149 -10.30 -6.55 -3.74
CA VAL A 149 -9.92 -5.20 -4.22
C VAL A 149 -8.78 -4.64 -3.38
N TRP A 150 -7.69 -4.27 -4.06
CA TRP A 150 -6.51 -3.68 -3.44
C TRP A 150 -6.21 -2.31 -4.02
N LEU A 151 -5.93 -1.34 -3.14
CA LEU A 151 -5.44 -0.03 -3.52
C LEU A 151 -3.91 -0.05 -3.54
N ALA A 152 -3.30 0.30 -4.67
CA ALA A 152 -1.87 0.51 -4.84
C ALA A 152 -1.61 2.01 -4.93
N SER A 153 -0.86 2.57 -3.98
CA SER A 153 -0.65 4.01 -3.90
C SER A 153 0.79 4.34 -3.47
N GLY A 154 1.19 5.59 -3.71
CA GLY A 154 2.53 6.07 -3.41
C GLY A 154 3.08 7.02 -4.46
N GLN A 155 4.39 6.91 -4.75
CA GLN A 155 5.03 7.77 -5.74
C GLN A 155 5.60 6.98 -6.93
N SER A 156 6.53 7.54 -7.66
CA SER A 156 7.07 7.04 -8.93
C SER A 156 7.45 5.55 -8.94
N ASN A 157 7.96 4.99 -7.84
CA ASN A 157 8.26 3.56 -7.75
C ASN A 157 7.01 2.66 -7.66
N MET A 158 5.86 3.18 -7.18
CA MET A 158 4.56 2.53 -7.34
C MET A 158 3.99 2.75 -8.73
N GLU A 159 4.10 3.97 -9.25
CA GLU A 159 3.62 4.36 -10.58
C GLU A 159 4.38 3.68 -11.73
N PHE A 160 5.62 3.24 -11.49
CA PHE A 160 6.52 2.64 -12.49
C PHE A 160 5.82 1.58 -13.33
N SER A 161 5.73 1.83 -14.65
CA SER A 161 4.88 1.05 -15.55
C SER A 161 5.40 -0.36 -15.83
N LEU A 162 4.49 -1.30 -16.09
CA LEU A 162 4.85 -2.65 -16.50
C LEU A 162 5.64 -2.66 -17.81
N GLY A 163 5.38 -1.70 -18.69
CA GLY A 163 6.09 -1.57 -19.96
C GLY A 163 7.57 -1.24 -19.83
N GLU A 164 7.99 -0.66 -18.69
CA GLU A 164 9.36 -0.26 -18.40
C GLU A 164 10.14 -1.26 -17.53
N THR A 165 9.45 -2.27 -16.99
CA THR A 165 10.09 -3.24 -16.08
C THR A 165 10.99 -4.24 -16.83
N VAL A 166 11.97 -4.79 -16.13
CA VAL A 166 12.75 -5.93 -16.65
C VAL A 166 11.82 -7.10 -16.94
N GLY A 167 11.90 -7.65 -18.16
CA GLY A 167 11.03 -8.73 -18.61
C GLY A 167 9.62 -8.28 -19.03
N ALA A 168 9.42 -6.98 -19.34
CA ALA A 168 8.14 -6.43 -19.78
C ALA A 168 7.51 -7.19 -20.95
N GLY A 169 8.32 -7.57 -21.96
CA GLY A 169 7.82 -8.32 -23.12
C GLY A 169 7.21 -9.68 -22.74
N GLU A 170 7.89 -10.45 -21.87
CA GLU A 170 7.38 -11.72 -21.36
C GLU A 170 6.13 -11.52 -20.49
N ALA A 171 6.16 -10.51 -19.60
CA ALA A 171 5.05 -10.20 -18.73
C ALA A 171 3.79 -9.82 -19.51
N LEU A 172 3.91 -8.96 -20.53
CA LEU A 172 2.82 -8.51 -21.39
C LEU A 172 2.29 -9.64 -22.28
N ALA A 173 3.17 -10.49 -22.85
CA ALA A 173 2.75 -11.63 -23.65
C ALA A 173 1.91 -12.66 -22.85
N ALA A 174 2.05 -12.67 -21.52
CA ALA A 174 1.37 -13.60 -20.62
C ALA A 174 0.40 -12.91 -19.64
N CYS A 175 -0.01 -11.66 -19.90
CA CYS A 175 -0.79 -10.87 -18.94
C CYS A 175 -2.31 -11.09 -19.04
N GLU A 176 -2.82 -11.61 -20.17
CA GLU A 176 -4.26 -11.82 -20.32
C GLU A 176 -4.83 -12.69 -19.17
N ASP A 177 -5.63 -12.08 -18.34
CA ASP A 177 -6.35 -12.75 -17.24
C ASP A 177 -7.69 -12.04 -17.02
N PRO A 178 -8.82 -12.68 -17.42
CA PRO A 178 -10.15 -12.09 -17.25
C PRO A 178 -10.58 -11.95 -15.77
N GLY A 179 -9.87 -12.56 -14.84
CA GLY A 179 -10.11 -12.41 -13.40
C GLY A 179 -9.25 -11.33 -12.75
N LEU A 180 -8.32 -10.72 -13.49
CA LEU A 180 -7.54 -9.57 -13.04
C LEU A 180 -8.08 -8.29 -13.71
N ARG A 181 -8.43 -7.29 -12.90
CA ARG A 181 -9.02 -6.04 -13.35
C ARG A 181 -8.20 -4.86 -12.86
N LEU A 182 -8.03 -3.88 -13.71
CA LEU A 182 -7.15 -2.73 -13.50
C LEU A 182 -7.97 -1.45 -13.56
N PHE A 183 -7.87 -0.62 -12.54
CA PHE A 183 -8.37 0.75 -12.50
C PHE A 183 -7.20 1.68 -12.26
N GLN A 184 -6.91 2.55 -13.20
CA GLN A 184 -5.87 3.57 -13.05
C GLN A 184 -6.54 4.92 -12.85
N ALA A 185 -6.28 5.54 -11.69
CA ALA A 185 -6.75 6.88 -11.40
C ALA A 185 -5.93 7.93 -12.18
N GLY A 186 -6.61 8.93 -12.70
CA GLY A 186 -5.94 10.10 -13.26
C GLY A 186 -5.38 10.99 -12.15
N HIS A 187 -4.20 11.60 -12.37
CA HIS A 187 -3.62 12.54 -11.43
C HIS A 187 -4.56 13.72 -11.17
N ALA A 188 -4.89 13.95 -9.92
CA ALA A 188 -5.78 15.02 -9.50
C ALA A 188 -5.36 15.63 -8.16
N GLY A 189 -5.03 16.90 -8.17
CA GLY A 189 -4.82 17.69 -6.96
C GLY A 189 -5.99 18.63 -6.71
N SER A 190 -6.50 18.69 -5.47
CA SER A 190 -7.60 19.59 -5.11
C SER A 190 -7.43 20.20 -3.71
N GLN A 191 -7.86 21.45 -3.55
CA GLN A 191 -7.89 22.12 -2.24
C GLN A 191 -8.99 21.56 -1.32
N GLN A 192 -10.03 20.97 -1.90
CA GLN A 192 -11.17 20.38 -1.18
C GLN A 192 -11.34 18.91 -1.61
N PRO A 193 -11.83 18.04 -0.72
CA PRO A 193 -12.16 16.67 -1.08
C PRO A 193 -13.11 16.63 -2.26
N GLN A 194 -12.77 15.82 -3.26
CA GLN A 194 -13.59 15.58 -4.43
C GLN A 194 -14.51 14.38 -4.20
N ASP A 195 -15.62 14.34 -4.93
CA ASP A 195 -16.61 13.27 -4.87
C ASP A 195 -16.41 12.22 -5.98
N ASP A 196 -15.60 12.55 -6.98
CA ASP A 196 -15.34 11.73 -8.15
C ASP A 196 -13.91 11.98 -8.66
N LEU A 197 -13.39 11.07 -9.46
CA LEU A 197 -12.05 11.16 -10.06
C LEU A 197 -12.09 10.60 -11.49
N ALA A 198 -11.08 10.94 -12.29
CA ALA A 198 -10.91 10.33 -13.60
C ALA A 198 -10.35 8.90 -13.48
N GLY A 199 -10.86 7.99 -14.28
CA GLY A 199 -10.41 6.61 -14.33
C GLY A 199 -11.47 5.67 -14.93
N SER A 200 -11.08 4.45 -15.22
CA SER A 200 -12.00 3.40 -15.65
C SER A 200 -11.43 2.03 -15.38
N TRP A 201 -12.29 1.05 -15.10
CA TRP A 201 -11.91 -0.34 -15.01
C TRP A 201 -11.64 -0.93 -16.39
N ARG A 202 -10.62 -1.75 -16.47
CA ARG A 202 -10.26 -2.50 -17.68
C ARG A 202 -9.94 -3.96 -17.32
N ARG A 203 -10.22 -4.88 -18.24
CA ARG A 203 -9.69 -6.25 -18.17
C ARG A 203 -8.17 -6.19 -18.31
N CYS A 204 -7.46 -7.09 -17.67
CA CYS A 204 -6.01 -7.20 -17.82
C CYS A 204 -5.67 -7.83 -19.16
N ASP A 205 -5.16 -7.01 -20.06
CA ASP A 205 -4.65 -7.36 -21.37
C ASP A 205 -3.36 -6.57 -21.67
N PRO A 206 -2.63 -6.82 -22.77
CA PRO A 206 -1.39 -6.12 -23.07
C PRO A 206 -1.52 -4.59 -23.20
N GLU A 207 -2.68 -4.09 -23.62
CA GLU A 207 -2.92 -2.65 -23.76
C GLU A 207 -3.10 -1.98 -22.40
N SER A 208 -3.96 -2.53 -21.57
CA SER A 208 -4.29 -1.99 -20.24
C SER A 208 -3.16 -2.22 -19.22
N ALA A 209 -2.44 -3.34 -19.31
CA ALA A 209 -1.38 -3.68 -18.38
C ALA A 209 -0.08 -2.92 -18.66
N ARG A 210 0.23 -2.55 -19.90
CA ARG A 210 1.47 -1.85 -20.27
C ARG A 210 1.72 -0.57 -19.47
N PRO A 211 0.78 0.38 -19.39
CA PRO A 211 0.95 1.62 -18.62
C PRO A 211 0.76 1.42 -17.11
N PHE A 212 0.18 0.31 -16.67
CA PHE A 212 -0.22 0.08 -15.30
C PHE A 212 0.99 -0.19 -14.39
N SER A 213 0.88 0.10 -13.08
CA SER A 213 1.89 -0.16 -12.06
C SER A 213 2.46 -1.58 -12.14
N ALA A 214 3.77 -1.71 -12.38
CA ALA A 214 4.45 -3.01 -12.42
C ALA A 214 4.40 -3.72 -11.05
N ALA A 215 4.60 -2.98 -9.96
CA ALA A 215 4.55 -3.54 -8.61
C ALA A 215 3.16 -4.09 -8.28
N ALA A 216 2.10 -3.32 -8.57
CA ALA A 216 0.71 -3.72 -8.38
C ALA A 216 0.32 -4.88 -9.31
N TYR A 217 0.74 -4.85 -10.58
CA TYR A 217 0.47 -5.92 -11.53
C TYR A 217 1.06 -7.27 -11.08
N PHE A 218 2.35 -7.31 -10.74
CA PHE A 218 2.97 -8.56 -10.28
C PHE A 218 2.38 -9.06 -8.97
N PHE A 219 2.03 -8.15 -8.06
CA PHE A 219 1.27 -8.47 -6.86
C PHE A 219 -0.08 -9.10 -7.18
N GLY A 220 -0.91 -8.42 -7.97
CA GLY A 220 -2.26 -8.88 -8.28
C GLY A 220 -2.27 -10.19 -9.06
N ARG A 221 -1.35 -10.35 -10.01
CA ARG A 221 -1.17 -11.61 -10.76
C ARG A 221 -0.80 -12.78 -9.85
N GLN A 222 0.11 -12.58 -8.88
CA GLN A 222 0.47 -13.61 -7.92
C GLN A 222 -0.69 -13.94 -7.01
N LEU A 223 -1.36 -12.92 -6.46
CA LEU A 223 -2.51 -13.08 -5.56
C LEU A 223 -3.66 -13.82 -6.27
N ARG A 224 -3.99 -13.40 -7.50
CA ARG A 224 -5.03 -14.02 -8.34
C ARG A 224 -4.77 -15.50 -8.57
N ARG A 225 -3.53 -15.88 -8.89
CA ARG A 225 -3.13 -17.27 -9.11
C ARG A 225 -3.25 -18.11 -7.84
N THR A 226 -2.88 -17.52 -6.71
CA THR A 226 -2.87 -18.21 -5.42
C THR A 226 -4.27 -18.40 -4.85
N LEU A 227 -5.12 -17.37 -4.92
CA LEU A 227 -6.48 -17.41 -4.36
C LEU A 227 -7.50 -18.05 -5.30
N GLY A 228 -7.26 -18.06 -6.61
CA GLY A 228 -8.26 -18.47 -7.60
C GLY A 228 -9.48 -17.54 -7.71
N SER A 229 -9.51 -16.43 -6.97
CA SER A 229 -10.59 -15.43 -6.94
C SER A 229 -10.28 -14.25 -7.86
N ALA A 230 -11.28 -13.50 -8.30
CA ALA A 230 -11.06 -12.25 -9.02
C ALA A 230 -10.27 -11.26 -8.17
N VAL A 231 -9.39 -10.47 -8.82
CA VAL A 231 -8.61 -9.42 -8.17
C VAL A 231 -8.78 -8.11 -8.93
N GLY A 232 -9.24 -7.09 -8.24
CA GLY A 232 -9.29 -5.70 -8.70
C GLY A 232 -8.14 -4.90 -8.11
N LEU A 233 -7.36 -4.25 -8.96
CA LEU A 233 -6.29 -3.35 -8.57
C LEU A 233 -6.72 -1.92 -8.88
N VAL A 234 -6.80 -1.09 -7.86
CA VAL A 234 -6.98 0.36 -7.99
C VAL A 234 -5.61 1.00 -7.80
N GLU A 235 -5.09 1.64 -8.84
CA GLU A 235 -3.83 2.35 -8.80
C GLU A 235 -4.11 3.85 -8.71
N ALA A 236 -3.60 4.48 -7.63
CA ALA A 236 -3.62 5.91 -7.40
C ALA A 236 -2.24 6.28 -6.83
N SER A 237 -1.33 6.63 -7.72
CA SER A 237 0.05 6.99 -7.40
C SER A 237 0.53 8.16 -8.25
N TRP A 238 1.47 8.94 -7.73
CA TRP A 238 1.96 10.14 -8.42
C TRP A 238 3.44 10.37 -8.14
N GLY A 239 4.26 10.31 -9.18
CA GLY A 239 5.72 10.45 -9.10
C GLY A 239 6.18 11.76 -8.46
N GLY A 240 7.27 11.69 -7.68
CA GLY A 240 7.88 12.84 -7.03
C GLY A 240 7.11 13.43 -5.86
N THR A 241 6.04 12.77 -5.38
CA THR A 241 5.18 13.31 -4.33
C THR A 241 5.65 12.91 -2.94
N ALA A 242 5.61 13.87 -2.01
CA ALA A 242 5.86 13.63 -0.59
C ALA A 242 4.61 13.08 0.11
N ILE A 243 4.82 12.29 1.18
CA ILE A 243 3.73 11.64 1.94
C ILE A 243 2.68 12.64 2.44
N GLU A 244 3.07 13.88 2.72
CA GLU A 244 2.20 14.94 3.22
C GLU A 244 1.06 15.30 2.25
N ASN A 245 1.25 15.08 0.96
CA ASN A 245 0.21 15.31 -0.06
C ASN A 245 -0.93 14.27 0.00
N TRP A 246 -0.65 13.11 0.60
CA TRP A 246 -1.54 11.96 0.71
C TRP A 246 -2.29 11.87 2.05
N ILE A 247 -2.02 12.80 2.96
CA ILE A 247 -2.65 12.84 4.30
C ILE A 247 -3.67 13.97 4.33
N PRO A 248 -4.89 13.75 4.86
CA PRO A 248 -5.87 14.82 5.03
C PRO A 248 -5.27 16.01 5.79
N ARG A 249 -5.33 17.20 5.22
CA ARG A 249 -4.75 18.42 5.82
C ARG A 249 -5.18 18.67 7.27
N PRO A 250 -6.46 18.52 7.67
CA PRO A 250 -6.86 18.68 9.05
C PRO A 250 -6.23 17.67 10.02
N ALA A 251 -5.98 16.44 9.57
CA ALA A 251 -5.28 15.45 10.40
C ALA A 251 -3.83 15.88 10.66
N MET A 252 -3.16 16.42 9.63
CA MET A 252 -1.82 16.98 9.76
C MET A 252 -1.79 18.19 10.68
N GLN A 253 -2.72 19.13 10.52
CA GLN A 253 -2.83 20.31 11.39
C GLN A 253 -3.05 19.95 12.85
N GLN A 254 -3.84 18.93 13.11
CA GLN A 254 -4.11 18.46 14.48
C GLN A 254 -2.87 17.87 15.16
N VAL A 255 -2.03 17.14 14.41
CA VAL A 255 -0.87 16.44 14.97
C VAL A 255 0.37 17.35 15.05
N PHE A 256 0.61 18.14 14.02
CA PHE A 256 1.84 18.92 13.88
C PHE A 256 1.65 20.44 14.09
N GLY A 257 0.39 20.92 14.18
CA GLY A 257 0.07 22.32 14.40
C GLY A 257 0.68 23.24 13.34
N ASP A 258 1.09 24.43 13.77
CA ASP A 258 1.66 25.46 12.88
C ASP A 258 3.04 25.08 12.29
N GLN A 259 3.72 24.11 12.86
CA GLN A 259 5.02 23.62 12.34
C GLN A 259 4.91 23.10 10.90
N ILE A 260 3.72 22.65 10.49
CA ILE A 260 3.45 22.25 9.11
C ILE A 260 3.56 23.41 8.14
N VAL A 261 3.04 24.60 8.51
CA VAL A 261 3.04 25.78 7.64
C VAL A 261 4.49 26.24 7.38
N ASP A 262 5.30 26.27 8.44
CA ASP A 262 6.72 26.63 8.33
C ASP A 262 7.51 25.64 7.46
N TRP A 263 7.21 24.36 7.61
CA TRP A 263 7.87 23.32 6.82
C TRP A 263 7.45 23.37 5.35
N GLN A 264 6.16 23.58 5.07
CA GLN A 264 5.62 23.75 3.72
C GLN A 264 6.27 24.92 2.97
N GLN A 265 6.51 26.05 3.68
CA GLN A 265 7.17 27.21 3.08
C GLN A 265 8.65 26.96 2.76
N LYS A 266 9.32 26.10 3.53
CA LYS A 266 10.76 25.78 3.36
C LYS A 266 11.02 24.69 2.32
N HIS A 267 10.03 23.83 2.01
CA HIS A 267 10.19 22.66 1.17
C HIS A 267 9.14 22.65 0.04
N ARG A 268 9.21 23.67 -0.82
CA ARG A 268 8.37 23.72 -2.02
C ARG A 268 8.91 22.75 -3.08
N PHE A 269 8.13 21.72 -3.37
CA PHE A 269 8.41 20.82 -4.49
C PHE A 269 7.83 21.42 -5.77
N GLN A 270 8.65 21.66 -6.79
CA GLN A 270 8.25 22.34 -8.04
C GLN A 270 7.21 21.56 -8.87
N TRP A 271 7.01 20.27 -8.56
CA TRP A 271 6.25 19.34 -9.38
C TRP A 271 4.93 18.86 -8.74
N VAL A 272 4.62 19.29 -7.54
CA VAL A 272 3.51 18.75 -6.76
C VAL A 272 2.50 19.84 -6.45
N PRO A 273 1.17 19.57 -6.58
CA PRO A 273 0.13 20.53 -6.19
C PRO A 273 0.29 20.94 -4.73
N GLU A 274 0.45 22.21 -4.47
CA GLU A 274 0.42 22.78 -3.12
C GLU A 274 -1.00 23.25 -2.76
N PRO A 275 -1.40 23.21 -1.52
CA PRO A 275 -0.77 22.78 -0.27
C PRO A 275 -0.93 21.29 0.03
N PHE A 276 -0.36 20.82 1.17
CA PHE A 276 -0.51 19.45 1.67
C PHE A 276 -1.95 18.93 1.68
N GLY A 277 -2.12 17.61 1.44
CA GLY A 277 -3.41 16.95 1.39
C GLY A 277 -4.14 17.12 0.06
N THR A 278 -3.56 17.77 -0.93
CA THR A 278 -4.24 18.00 -2.22
C THR A 278 -4.45 16.74 -3.02
N ILE A 279 -3.50 15.80 -2.99
CA ILE A 279 -3.64 14.51 -3.67
C ILE A 279 -4.63 13.63 -2.90
N PHE A 280 -4.58 13.63 -1.57
CA PHE A 280 -5.64 13.00 -0.79
C PHE A 280 -7.03 13.49 -1.22
N ASN A 281 -7.21 14.79 -1.34
CA ASN A 281 -8.49 15.38 -1.73
C ASN A 281 -8.92 15.01 -3.15
N GLY A 282 -7.99 14.94 -4.10
CA GLY A 282 -8.29 14.70 -5.52
C GLY A 282 -8.39 13.23 -5.89
N GLU A 283 -7.59 12.36 -5.27
CA GLU A 283 -7.49 10.96 -5.67
C GLU A 283 -8.01 9.98 -4.61
N ILE A 284 -7.75 10.24 -3.32
CA ILE A 284 -8.05 9.27 -2.26
C ILE A 284 -9.46 9.47 -1.69
N ALA A 285 -9.86 10.71 -1.45
CA ALA A 285 -11.19 11.02 -0.91
C ALA A 285 -12.33 10.46 -1.80
N PRO A 286 -12.29 10.58 -3.15
CA PRO A 286 -13.32 10.00 -4.00
C PRO A 286 -13.40 8.48 -3.94
N LEU A 287 -12.27 7.80 -3.65
CA LEU A 287 -12.20 6.34 -3.54
C LEU A 287 -12.63 5.83 -2.16
N SER A 288 -12.57 6.66 -1.12
CA SER A 288 -12.69 6.22 0.27
C SER A 288 -13.98 5.45 0.62
N PRO A 289 -15.13 5.67 -0.01
CA PRO A 289 -16.31 4.85 0.24
C PRO A 289 -16.25 3.45 -0.37
N PHE A 290 -15.34 3.19 -1.34
CA PHE A 290 -15.25 1.92 -2.05
C PHE A 290 -14.55 0.86 -1.19
N PRO A 291 -15.22 -0.27 -0.82
CA PRO A 291 -14.62 -1.25 0.07
C PRO A 291 -13.34 -1.86 -0.49
N LEU A 292 -12.33 -2.02 0.36
CA LEU A 292 -11.03 -2.57 0.01
C LEU A 292 -10.68 -3.79 0.89
N ARG A 293 -9.91 -4.73 0.35
CA ARG A 293 -9.22 -5.77 1.14
C ARG A 293 -8.01 -5.20 1.86
N GLY A 294 -7.27 -4.29 1.22
CA GLY A 294 -6.09 -3.67 1.80
C GLY A 294 -5.43 -2.64 0.89
N VAL A 295 -4.34 -2.09 1.38
CA VAL A 295 -3.56 -1.04 0.72
C VAL A 295 -2.11 -1.47 0.57
N LEU A 296 -1.52 -1.22 -0.59
CA LEU A 296 -0.09 -1.27 -0.87
C LEU A 296 0.43 0.17 -0.92
N TRP A 297 1.50 0.46 -0.17
CA TRP A 297 2.11 1.79 -0.10
C TRP A 297 3.58 1.74 -0.46
N TYR A 298 3.98 2.41 -1.57
CA TYR A 298 5.38 2.49 -1.98
C TYR A 298 5.77 3.95 -2.20
N GLN A 299 6.36 4.54 -1.17
CA GLN A 299 6.74 5.95 -1.13
C GLN A 299 7.82 6.16 -0.06
N GLY A 300 8.63 7.20 -0.19
CA GLY A 300 9.61 7.62 0.81
C GLY A 300 10.71 8.47 0.22
N GLU A 301 11.03 8.31 -1.06
CA GLU A 301 12.13 8.95 -1.75
C GLU A 301 12.04 10.49 -1.66
N ALA A 302 10.85 11.05 -1.84
CA ALA A 302 10.62 12.49 -1.73
C ALA A 302 10.77 13.04 -0.30
N ASN A 303 10.83 12.16 0.72
CA ASN A 303 10.96 12.55 2.12
C ASN A 303 12.35 12.27 2.73
N VAL A 304 13.32 11.80 1.92
CA VAL A 304 14.67 11.44 2.37
C VAL A 304 15.42 12.63 2.98
N ALA A 305 15.11 13.85 2.57
CA ALA A 305 15.71 15.06 3.13
C ALA A 305 15.34 15.33 4.60
N ALA A 306 14.20 14.76 5.10
CA ALA A 306 13.72 14.95 6.48
C ALA A 306 13.21 13.62 7.08
N PRO A 307 14.06 12.59 7.18
CA PRO A 307 13.65 11.22 7.53
C PRO A 307 13.10 11.09 8.95
N GLU A 308 13.45 11.98 9.87
CA GLU A 308 13.02 11.98 11.26
C GLU A 308 11.51 12.19 11.46
N ARG A 309 10.84 12.81 10.48
CA ARG A 309 9.38 13.04 10.52
C ARG A 309 8.58 11.89 9.94
N TYR A 310 9.22 11.07 9.11
CA TYR A 310 8.52 10.10 8.28
C TYR A 310 7.74 9.05 9.08
N ALA A 311 8.27 8.62 10.22
CA ALA A 311 7.56 7.65 11.06
C ALA A 311 6.20 8.17 11.57
N GLY A 312 6.16 9.43 12.01
CA GLY A 312 4.92 10.08 12.43
C GLY A 312 3.94 10.31 11.28
N LEU A 313 4.46 10.71 10.11
CA LEU A 313 3.65 10.94 8.91
C LEU A 313 3.05 9.63 8.38
N LEU A 314 3.82 8.54 8.29
CA LEU A 314 3.31 7.24 7.85
C LEU A 314 2.28 6.68 8.85
N TRP A 315 2.52 6.83 10.14
CA TRP A 315 1.53 6.48 11.16
C TRP A 315 0.22 7.27 10.97
N LEU A 316 0.31 8.57 10.72
CA LEU A 316 -0.84 9.44 10.51
C LEU A 316 -1.58 9.08 9.22
N LEU A 317 -0.87 8.81 8.12
CA LEU A 317 -1.45 8.38 6.85
C LEU A 317 -2.30 7.12 7.05
N VAL A 318 -1.72 6.07 7.63
CA VAL A 318 -2.43 4.79 7.84
C VAL A 318 -3.69 4.98 8.68
N ASN A 319 -3.61 5.70 9.80
CA ASN A 319 -4.76 5.91 10.66
C ASN A 319 -5.82 6.83 10.02
N SER A 320 -5.40 7.85 9.26
CA SER A 320 -6.33 8.73 8.55
C SER A 320 -7.10 7.96 7.46
N TRP A 321 -6.41 7.11 6.70
CA TRP A 321 -7.06 6.31 5.66
C TRP A 321 -8.00 5.27 6.27
N ARG A 322 -7.60 4.57 7.32
CA ARG A 322 -8.51 3.68 8.07
C ARG A 322 -9.78 4.37 8.54
N PHE A 323 -9.63 5.59 9.02
CA PHE A 323 -10.76 6.39 9.46
C PHE A 323 -11.71 6.74 8.31
N VAL A 324 -11.21 7.26 7.17
CA VAL A 324 -12.08 7.65 6.05
C VAL A 324 -12.73 6.46 5.35
N TRP A 325 -12.10 5.28 5.38
CA TRP A 325 -12.71 4.02 4.94
C TRP A 325 -13.66 3.40 5.97
N ALA A 326 -13.72 3.94 7.18
CA ALA A 326 -14.43 3.32 8.32
C ALA A 326 -14.03 1.85 8.53
N GLN A 327 -12.73 1.55 8.38
CA GLN A 327 -12.13 0.22 8.50
C GLN A 327 -10.87 0.29 9.38
N ASP A 328 -11.05 0.22 10.70
CA ASP A 328 -9.96 0.33 11.68
C ASP A 328 -8.90 -0.78 11.52
N ASP A 329 -9.29 -1.91 10.94
CA ASP A 329 -8.46 -3.09 10.70
C ASP A 329 -7.99 -3.22 9.25
N LEU A 330 -8.16 -2.20 8.39
CA LEU A 330 -7.74 -2.24 6.99
C LEU A 330 -6.26 -2.63 6.90
N PRO A 331 -5.91 -3.76 6.25
CA PRO A 331 -4.54 -4.18 6.06
C PRO A 331 -3.74 -3.14 5.28
N PHE A 332 -2.53 -2.85 5.77
CA PHE A 332 -1.65 -1.88 5.14
C PHE A 332 -0.25 -2.48 4.97
N ILE A 333 0.22 -2.58 3.73
CA ILE A 333 1.53 -3.16 3.39
C ILE A 333 2.39 -2.06 2.80
N ALA A 334 3.46 -1.67 3.52
CA ALA A 334 4.40 -0.68 3.04
C ALA A 334 5.65 -1.35 2.46
N VAL A 335 6.18 -0.77 1.38
CA VAL A 335 7.50 -1.12 0.83
C VAL A 335 8.55 -0.28 1.55
N GLN A 336 9.55 -0.94 2.16
CA GLN A 336 10.75 -0.25 2.62
C GLN A 336 11.61 0.12 1.41
N LEU A 337 12.14 1.34 1.40
CA LEU A 337 12.94 1.83 0.27
C LEU A 337 14.11 0.89 -0.07
N PRO A 338 14.35 0.62 -1.37
CA PRO A 338 15.50 -0.15 -1.84
C PRO A 338 16.81 0.61 -1.59
N ASN A 339 17.95 -0.03 -1.87
CA ASN A 339 19.24 0.62 -1.89
C ASN A 339 19.35 1.60 -3.07
N TYR A 340 20.04 2.74 -2.84
CA TYR A 340 20.31 3.75 -3.85
C TYR A 340 21.45 4.66 -3.37
N ALA A 341 22.47 4.87 -4.18
CA ALA A 341 23.57 5.79 -3.90
C ALA A 341 23.16 7.22 -4.27
N ASP A 342 22.38 7.85 -3.39
CA ASP A 342 21.85 9.21 -3.63
C ASP A 342 22.98 10.24 -3.73
N PRO A 343 23.22 10.83 -4.93
CA PRO A 343 24.27 11.81 -5.12
C PRO A 343 24.02 13.14 -4.36
N ALA A 344 22.78 13.39 -3.95
CA ALA A 344 22.39 14.55 -3.16
C ALA A 344 22.52 14.33 -1.64
N SER A 345 22.80 13.11 -1.19
CA SER A 345 22.98 12.80 0.23
C SER A 345 24.36 13.24 0.70
N PRO A 346 24.47 14.11 1.73
CA PRO A 346 25.78 14.47 2.27
C PRO A 346 26.52 13.25 2.83
N PRO A 347 27.84 13.16 2.65
CA PRO A 347 28.62 12.05 3.13
C PRO A 347 28.43 11.82 4.65
N GLY A 348 28.11 10.58 5.02
CA GLY A 348 27.96 10.17 6.44
C GLY A 348 26.60 10.46 7.07
N GLU A 349 25.67 11.14 6.41
CA GLU A 349 24.33 11.40 6.95
C GLU A 349 23.41 10.18 6.89
N ALA A 350 23.64 9.25 5.95
CA ALA A 350 22.84 8.02 5.77
C ALA A 350 21.32 8.28 5.79
N ARG A 351 20.87 9.26 4.99
CA ARG A 351 19.47 9.73 4.99
C ARG A 351 18.50 8.61 4.60
N TRP A 352 18.87 7.80 3.61
CA TRP A 352 18.07 6.65 3.16
C TRP A 352 17.96 5.58 4.24
N ALA A 353 19.06 5.26 4.95
CA ALA A 353 19.01 4.34 6.07
C ALA A 353 18.11 4.84 7.20
N ARG A 354 18.17 6.14 7.51
CA ARG A 354 17.29 6.77 8.52
C ARG A 354 15.83 6.74 8.09
N LEU A 355 15.53 6.94 6.81
CA LEU A 355 14.16 6.82 6.30
C LEU A 355 13.66 5.38 6.35
N ARG A 356 14.47 4.38 5.94
CA ARG A 356 14.12 2.96 6.08
C ARG A 356 13.82 2.60 7.54
N TRP A 357 14.62 3.12 8.46
CA TRP A 357 14.39 2.97 9.89
C TRP A 357 13.07 3.61 10.33
N ALA A 358 12.75 4.81 9.85
CA ALA A 358 11.48 5.48 10.14
C ALA A 358 10.27 4.69 9.61
N GLN A 359 10.36 4.13 8.40
CA GLN A 359 9.34 3.23 7.85
C GLN A 359 9.12 2.02 8.78
N GLN A 360 10.20 1.38 9.22
CA GLN A 360 10.12 0.24 10.13
C GLN A 360 9.50 0.61 11.49
N GLN A 361 9.87 1.75 12.08
CA GLN A 361 9.31 2.22 13.34
C GLN A 361 7.79 2.46 13.23
N ALA A 362 7.35 3.11 12.16
CA ALA A 362 5.92 3.35 11.93
C ALA A 362 5.15 2.03 11.81
N MET A 363 5.59 1.12 10.94
CA MET A 363 4.89 -0.13 10.68
C MET A 363 4.88 -1.06 11.89
N ASN A 364 5.96 -1.09 12.69
CA ASN A 364 6.02 -1.86 13.94
C ASN A 364 5.10 -1.29 15.05
N SER A 365 4.71 -0.03 14.98
CA SER A 365 3.83 0.63 15.97
C SER A 365 2.34 0.44 15.68
N LEU A 366 2.00 -0.04 14.49
CA LEU A 366 0.65 -0.21 13.99
C LEU A 366 0.24 -1.69 13.97
N SER A 367 -1.02 -1.98 14.23
CA SER A 367 -1.61 -3.31 14.03
C SER A 367 -2.04 -3.51 12.58
N ARG A 368 -2.18 -4.74 12.14
CA ARG A 368 -2.65 -5.09 10.79
C ARG A 368 -1.81 -4.41 9.69
N THR A 369 -0.48 -4.43 9.86
CA THR A 369 0.50 -3.87 8.93
C THR A 369 1.60 -4.88 8.64
N ALA A 370 2.21 -4.78 7.45
CA ALA A 370 3.42 -5.49 7.07
C ALA A 370 4.40 -4.52 6.38
N LEU A 371 5.69 -4.75 6.59
CA LEU A 371 6.76 -4.03 5.91
C LEU A 371 7.49 -5.01 4.97
N VAL A 372 7.38 -4.78 3.67
CA VAL A 372 8.13 -5.54 2.66
C VAL A 372 9.47 -4.87 2.44
N VAL A 373 10.52 -5.55 2.85
CA VAL A 373 11.90 -5.07 2.70
C VAL A 373 12.35 -5.23 1.26
N ALA A 374 12.87 -4.16 0.66
CA ALA A 374 13.33 -4.13 -0.73
C ALA A 374 14.79 -3.67 -0.85
N VAL A 375 15.55 -3.65 0.23
CA VAL A 375 16.92 -3.16 0.28
C VAL A 375 17.87 -3.89 -0.70
N ASP A 376 17.57 -5.14 -1.04
CA ASP A 376 18.28 -5.98 -1.99
C ASP A 376 17.75 -5.91 -3.44
N LEU A 377 16.72 -5.11 -3.70
CA LEU A 377 16.04 -5.00 -4.99
C LEU A 377 16.26 -3.65 -5.68
N GLY A 378 17.14 -2.83 -5.15
CA GLY A 378 17.46 -1.53 -5.70
C GLY A 378 18.53 -1.56 -6.78
N ASP A 379 18.98 -0.37 -7.15
CA ASP A 379 20.05 -0.10 -8.09
C ASP A 379 20.82 1.13 -7.61
N SER A 380 22.12 0.98 -7.40
CA SER A 380 22.97 2.07 -6.88
C SER A 380 22.93 3.35 -7.72
N HIS A 381 22.60 3.24 -9.02
CA HIS A 381 22.64 4.35 -9.97
C HIS A 381 21.25 4.74 -10.49
N ASN A 382 20.21 3.99 -10.14
CA ASN A 382 18.84 4.26 -10.61
C ASN A 382 17.86 4.23 -9.43
N ILE A 383 17.29 5.39 -9.10
CA ILE A 383 16.29 5.53 -8.06
C ILE A 383 14.99 4.73 -8.36
N HIS A 384 14.78 4.36 -9.63
CA HIS A 384 13.67 3.55 -10.11
C HIS A 384 14.16 2.16 -10.55
N PRO A 385 14.48 1.24 -9.61
CA PRO A 385 14.98 -0.07 -9.99
C PRO A 385 13.93 -0.81 -10.84
N PRO A 386 14.29 -1.27 -12.07
CA PRO A 386 13.30 -1.77 -13.01
C PRO A 386 12.85 -3.21 -12.73
N SER A 387 13.45 -3.91 -11.77
CA SER A 387 13.08 -5.29 -11.41
C SER A 387 11.94 -5.32 -10.40
N LYS A 388 10.67 -5.20 -10.85
CA LYS A 388 9.50 -5.14 -9.96
C LYS A 388 8.87 -6.51 -9.65
N LYS A 389 9.19 -7.56 -10.42
CA LYS A 389 8.59 -8.90 -10.24
C LYS A 389 8.88 -9.54 -8.86
N PRO A 390 10.12 -9.52 -8.33
CA PRO A 390 10.40 -10.03 -6.99
C PRO A 390 9.66 -9.24 -5.89
N LEU A 391 9.55 -7.92 -6.03
CA LEU A 391 8.81 -7.07 -5.11
C LEU A 391 7.31 -7.44 -5.09
N GLY A 392 6.70 -7.58 -6.27
CA GLY A 392 5.29 -7.96 -6.39
C GLY A 392 4.99 -9.31 -5.73
N ARG A 393 5.93 -10.29 -5.81
CA ARG A 393 5.82 -11.56 -5.09
C ARG A 393 5.84 -11.35 -3.58
N ARG A 394 6.83 -10.62 -3.03
CA ARG A 394 6.91 -10.32 -1.59
C ARG A 394 5.66 -9.61 -1.07
N LEU A 395 5.11 -8.68 -1.85
CA LEU A 395 3.86 -7.99 -1.52
C LEU A 395 2.67 -8.97 -1.45
N ALA A 396 2.58 -9.92 -2.40
CA ALA A 396 1.52 -10.91 -2.41
C ALA A 396 1.64 -11.89 -1.24
N ASP A 397 2.84 -12.36 -0.94
CA ASP A 397 3.10 -13.24 0.21
C ASP A 397 2.73 -12.52 1.53
N ALA A 398 3.12 -11.24 1.68
CA ALA A 398 2.73 -10.42 2.82
C ALA A 398 1.20 -10.22 2.91
N ALA A 399 0.51 -10.06 1.79
CA ALA A 399 -0.95 -9.97 1.76
C ALA A 399 -1.62 -11.29 2.17
N LEU A 400 -1.11 -12.43 1.66
CA LEU A 400 -1.61 -13.75 2.02
C LEU A 400 -1.53 -14.01 3.52
N ALA A 401 -0.41 -13.67 4.16
CA ALA A 401 -0.26 -13.79 5.60
C ALA A 401 -1.17 -12.78 6.36
N LEU A 402 -1.13 -11.50 5.98
CA LEU A 402 -1.76 -10.43 6.74
C LEU A 402 -3.29 -10.38 6.58
N ALA A 403 -3.79 -10.53 5.35
CA ALA A 403 -5.20 -10.32 5.01
C ALA A 403 -5.99 -11.63 4.90
N TYR A 404 -5.32 -12.76 4.61
CA TYR A 404 -5.98 -14.05 4.39
C TYR A 404 -5.59 -15.11 5.44
N GLY A 405 -4.67 -14.77 6.37
CA GLY A 405 -4.32 -15.64 7.50
C GLY A 405 -3.50 -16.89 7.13
N TRP A 406 -2.77 -16.82 6.01
CA TRP A 406 -1.87 -17.91 5.62
C TRP A 406 -0.66 -17.96 6.56
N ASP A 407 -0.24 -19.15 6.94
CA ASP A 407 0.95 -19.36 7.77
C ASP A 407 2.22 -19.26 6.89
N LEU A 408 2.63 -18.03 6.60
CA LEU A 408 3.82 -17.71 5.81
C LEU A 408 4.73 -16.78 6.63
N ASP A 409 6.01 -17.09 6.68
CA ASP A 409 7.01 -16.14 7.17
C ASP A 409 7.37 -15.17 6.03
N THR A 410 6.82 -13.98 6.08
CA THR A 410 6.97 -12.93 5.05
C THR A 410 7.91 -11.82 5.48
N SER A 411 8.55 -11.97 6.64
CA SER A 411 9.51 -11.03 7.20
C SER A 411 10.94 -11.55 7.04
N GLY A 412 11.86 -10.67 6.72
CA GLY A 412 13.28 -10.95 6.84
C GLY A 412 13.75 -10.98 8.31
N PRO A 413 15.00 -11.39 8.56
CA PRO A 413 15.56 -11.46 9.91
C PRO A 413 15.43 -10.12 10.64
N ARG A 414 14.93 -10.14 11.88
CA ARG A 414 14.75 -8.95 12.70
C ARG A 414 15.52 -9.07 14.02
N ALA A 415 16.42 -8.11 14.27
CA ALA A 415 17.18 -8.06 15.51
C ALA A 415 16.27 -7.81 16.72
N LEU A 416 16.43 -8.64 17.74
CA LEU A 416 15.77 -8.50 19.03
C LEU A 416 16.72 -7.79 20.03
N ARG A 417 16.29 -7.70 21.29
CA ARG A 417 17.07 -7.03 22.33
C ARG A 417 18.46 -7.66 22.46
N PRO A 418 19.55 -6.88 22.29
CA PRO A 418 20.90 -7.39 22.40
C PRO A 418 21.30 -7.70 23.83
N SER A 419 22.25 -8.63 23.98
CA SER A 419 23.03 -8.85 25.20
C SER A 419 24.51 -8.74 24.88
N ARG A 420 25.37 -8.66 25.88
CA ARG A 420 26.82 -8.63 25.72
C ARG A 420 27.49 -9.78 26.46
N SER A 421 28.43 -10.43 25.78
CA SER A 421 29.33 -11.42 26.38
C SER A 421 30.77 -11.04 26.02
N GLY A 422 31.51 -10.53 27.01
CA GLY A 422 32.87 -10.00 26.81
C GLY A 422 32.89 -8.87 25.77
N ALA A 423 33.67 -9.06 24.72
CA ALA A 423 33.82 -8.11 23.61
C ALA A 423 32.78 -8.30 22.49
N ARG A 424 31.74 -9.14 22.65
CA ARG A 424 30.75 -9.44 21.65
C ARG A 424 29.36 -8.94 22.04
N LEU A 425 28.66 -8.32 21.10
CA LEU A 425 27.20 -8.16 21.14
C LEU A 425 26.55 -9.42 20.57
N LEU A 426 25.59 -9.97 21.28
CA LEU A 426 24.80 -11.13 20.91
C LEU A 426 23.38 -10.66 20.63
N LEU A 427 22.93 -10.84 19.38
CA LEU A 427 21.61 -10.44 18.90
C LEU A 427 20.79 -11.69 18.59
N PRO A 428 19.83 -12.08 19.42
CA PRO A 428 18.80 -13.02 19.00
C PRO A 428 18.04 -12.39 17.83
N MET A 429 17.69 -13.21 16.84
CA MET A 429 16.98 -12.77 15.63
C MET A 429 15.61 -13.46 15.57
N ALA A 430 14.56 -12.71 15.31
CA ALA A 430 13.26 -13.24 14.90
C ALA A 430 13.26 -13.46 13.38
N HIS A 431 12.34 -14.29 12.87
CA HIS A 431 12.24 -14.66 11.45
C HIS A 431 13.56 -15.20 10.89
N ALA A 432 14.22 -16.03 11.69
CA ALA A 432 15.62 -16.39 11.51
C ALA A 432 15.82 -17.88 11.18
N VAL A 433 14.79 -18.59 10.72
CA VAL A 433 14.94 -19.97 10.21
C VAL A 433 15.84 -19.90 8.98
N GLY A 434 16.93 -20.68 8.98
CA GLY A 434 17.90 -20.63 7.89
C GLY A 434 18.72 -19.33 7.81
N LEU A 435 18.85 -18.58 8.93
CA LEU A 435 19.64 -17.33 9.00
C LEU A 435 21.05 -17.56 8.46
N HIS A 436 21.48 -16.72 7.51
CA HIS A 436 22.82 -16.81 6.94
C HIS A 436 23.33 -15.45 6.45
N LEU A 437 24.65 -15.36 6.29
CA LEU A 437 25.33 -14.24 5.64
C LEU A 437 25.53 -14.60 4.16
N ALA A 438 25.20 -13.66 3.26
CA ALA A 438 25.39 -13.84 1.82
C ALA A 438 26.87 -13.88 1.43
N VAL A 439 27.76 -13.29 2.25
CA VAL A 439 29.20 -13.23 2.03
C VAL A 439 29.96 -13.63 3.28
N ARG A 440 31.21 -14.09 3.10
CA ARG A 440 32.05 -14.58 4.20
C ARG A 440 32.56 -13.45 5.14
N ASP A 441 32.84 -12.27 4.59
CA ASP A 441 33.34 -11.09 5.33
C ASP A 441 32.42 -9.89 5.07
N PRO A 442 31.28 -9.81 5.77
CA PRO A 442 30.29 -8.76 5.53
C PRO A 442 30.81 -7.38 5.90
N ALA A 443 30.45 -6.38 5.09
CA ALA A 443 30.85 -4.99 5.29
C ALA A 443 29.78 -4.15 6.02
N SER A 444 28.56 -4.66 6.12
CA SER A 444 27.35 -3.93 6.53
C SER A 444 27.19 -3.77 8.05
N PHE A 445 28.01 -4.45 8.84
CA PHE A 445 27.87 -4.44 10.30
C PHE A 445 28.84 -3.47 10.96
N GLU A 446 28.33 -2.72 11.91
CA GLU A 446 29.14 -1.82 12.73
C GLU A 446 28.74 -1.94 14.20
N VAL A 447 29.71 -1.75 15.10
CA VAL A 447 29.52 -1.68 16.54
C VAL A 447 30.14 -0.41 17.12
N ALA A 448 29.58 0.08 18.21
CA ALA A 448 30.12 1.21 18.95
C ALA A 448 30.16 0.93 20.46
N GLY A 449 31.13 1.52 21.11
CA GLY A 449 31.25 1.60 22.58
C GLY A 449 30.37 2.70 23.15
N ALA A 450 30.66 3.06 24.41
CA ALA A 450 29.98 4.18 25.09
C ALA A 450 30.28 5.54 24.46
N ASP A 451 31.35 5.64 23.68
CA ASP A 451 31.76 6.83 22.91
C ASP A 451 30.82 7.12 21.72
N GLY A 452 29.97 6.17 21.34
CA GLY A 452 29.05 6.31 20.21
C GLY A 452 29.71 6.28 18.83
N VAL A 453 31.03 5.99 18.76
CA VAL A 453 31.75 5.97 17.47
C VAL A 453 31.67 4.58 16.86
N PHE A 454 30.96 4.47 15.73
CA PHE A 454 30.80 3.21 15.03
C PHE A 454 32.07 2.78 14.32
N ARG A 455 32.38 1.49 14.41
CA ARG A 455 33.51 0.82 13.75
C ARG A 455 32.98 -0.45 13.08
N ARG A 456 33.56 -0.79 11.93
CA ARG A 456 33.26 -2.05 11.23
C ARG A 456 33.36 -3.22 12.21
N ALA A 457 32.38 -4.10 12.17
CA ALA A 457 32.28 -5.28 12.99
C ALA A 457 32.45 -6.56 12.16
N GLN A 458 33.06 -7.56 12.76
CA GLN A 458 32.97 -8.93 12.32
C GLN A 458 31.60 -9.49 12.74
N ALA A 459 31.07 -10.41 11.94
CA ALA A 459 29.77 -11.03 12.18
C ALA A 459 29.87 -12.56 12.13
N LEU A 460 29.16 -13.23 13.02
CA LEU A 460 29.04 -14.69 13.05
C LEU A 460 27.58 -15.08 13.30
N VAL A 461 27.03 -15.91 12.44
CA VAL A 461 25.70 -16.50 12.60
C VAL A 461 25.83 -17.89 13.22
N GLN A 462 25.04 -18.15 14.28
CA GLN A 462 24.92 -19.45 14.93
C GLN A 462 23.44 -19.73 15.24
N GLY A 463 22.80 -20.58 14.43
CA GLY A 463 21.35 -20.80 14.49
C GLY A 463 20.58 -19.49 14.25
N SER A 464 19.73 -19.09 15.18
CA SER A 464 18.98 -17.84 15.14
C SER A 464 19.65 -16.67 15.85
N ARG A 465 20.98 -16.71 16.04
CA ARG A 465 21.74 -15.69 16.73
C ARG A 465 22.83 -15.09 15.86
N LEU A 466 22.93 -13.77 15.85
CA LEU A 466 23.99 -12.99 15.25
C LEU A 466 24.92 -12.49 16.36
N SER A 467 26.23 -12.71 16.22
CA SER A 467 27.27 -12.22 17.12
C SER A 467 28.13 -11.19 16.39
N LEU A 468 28.28 -10.00 16.97
CA LEU A 468 29.03 -8.87 16.39
C LEU A 468 30.14 -8.43 17.32
N TRP A 469 31.35 -8.18 16.76
CA TRP A 469 32.49 -7.66 17.52
C TRP A 469 33.46 -6.89 16.63
N SER A 470 34.25 -6.04 17.25
CA SER A 470 35.39 -5.36 16.59
C SER A 470 36.58 -5.29 17.54
N PRO A 471 37.81 -5.58 17.07
CA PRO A 471 39.00 -5.37 17.90
C PRO A 471 39.17 -3.93 18.39
N LEU A 472 38.61 -2.97 17.64
CA LEU A 472 38.67 -1.54 17.98
C LEU A 472 37.59 -1.14 19.00
N VAL A 473 36.67 -2.04 19.39
CA VAL A 473 35.58 -1.78 20.33
C VAL A 473 35.52 -2.89 21.40
N PRO A 474 36.39 -2.87 22.41
CA PRO A 474 36.46 -3.94 23.43
C PRO A 474 35.18 -4.14 24.24
N LYS A 475 34.36 -3.11 24.37
CA LYS A 475 33.12 -3.12 25.14
C LYS A 475 31.97 -2.56 24.28
N PRO A 476 31.48 -3.31 23.24
CA PRO A 476 30.41 -2.81 22.40
C PRO A 476 29.10 -2.68 23.18
N VAL A 477 28.38 -1.59 22.97
CA VAL A 477 27.06 -1.32 23.57
C VAL A 477 25.99 -0.99 22.53
N MET A 478 26.39 -0.72 21.29
CA MET A 478 25.50 -0.45 20.16
C MET A 478 25.94 -1.22 18.93
N ALA A 479 24.99 -1.58 18.09
CA ALA A 479 25.26 -2.11 16.75
C ALA A 479 24.27 -1.53 15.74
N ARG A 480 24.71 -1.43 14.49
CA ARG A 480 23.86 -1.12 13.34
C ARG A 480 24.24 -2.00 12.14
N TYR A 481 23.25 -2.19 11.28
CA TYR A 481 23.35 -3.01 10.07
C TYR A 481 22.75 -2.27 8.90
N ASP A 482 23.41 -2.32 7.72
CA ASP A 482 22.98 -1.66 6.49
C ASP A 482 22.67 -0.15 6.68
N TRP A 483 23.51 0.53 7.51
CA TRP A 483 23.28 1.92 7.87
C TRP A 483 23.97 2.89 6.89
N SER A 484 23.64 2.71 5.60
CA SER A 484 24.10 3.56 4.49
C SER A 484 22.96 3.77 3.49
N ASP A 485 23.14 4.68 2.56
CA ASP A 485 22.14 4.93 1.53
C ASP A 485 22.06 3.77 0.53
N ASP A 486 23.20 3.20 0.18
CA ASP A 486 23.35 2.06 -0.73
C ASP A 486 24.04 0.87 -0.04
N PRO A 487 23.34 0.13 0.85
CA PRO A 487 23.90 -1.02 1.51
C PRO A 487 23.85 -2.28 0.65
N PRO A 488 24.76 -3.25 0.84
CA PRO A 488 24.82 -4.46 0.03
C PRO A 488 23.78 -5.54 0.36
N ALA A 489 23.01 -5.41 1.46
CA ALA A 489 22.08 -6.41 1.95
C ALA A 489 22.71 -7.82 2.12
N GLU A 490 23.40 -8.06 3.24
CA GLU A 490 24.22 -9.27 3.43
C GLU A 490 23.64 -10.29 4.40
N LEU A 491 22.49 -10.03 5.05
CA LEU A 491 21.87 -10.91 6.04
C LEU A 491 20.48 -11.35 5.57
N PHE A 492 20.27 -12.67 5.45
CA PHE A 492 19.05 -13.28 4.93
C PHE A 492 18.55 -14.41 5.82
N ASN A 493 17.27 -14.75 5.70
CA ASN A 493 16.71 -16.00 6.23
C ASN A 493 16.64 -17.09 5.15
N GLY A 494 16.13 -18.27 5.51
CA GLY A 494 15.99 -19.41 4.60
C GLY A 494 14.97 -19.21 3.48
N GLU A 495 14.05 -18.27 3.62
CA GLU A 495 13.10 -17.87 2.58
C GLU A 495 13.70 -16.89 1.56
N GLY A 496 14.98 -16.51 1.72
CA GLY A 496 15.66 -15.55 0.87
C GLY A 496 15.17 -14.10 1.09
N LEU A 497 14.62 -13.80 2.26
CA LEU A 497 14.20 -12.44 2.61
C LEU A 497 15.34 -11.73 3.35
N PRO A 498 15.68 -10.48 2.94
CA PRO A 498 16.74 -9.71 3.56
C PRO A 498 16.31 -9.16 4.93
N ALA A 499 17.28 -9.04 5.84
CA ALA A 499 17.05 -8.27 7.05
C ALA A 499 16.85 -6.78 6.71
N ALA A 500 15.86 -6.16 7.36
CA ALA A 500 15.76 -4.71 7.33
C ALA A 500 16.96 -4.07 8.03
N PRO A 501 17.44 -2.89 7.59
CA PRO A 501 18.41 -2.12 8.34
C PRO A 501 17.99 -1.93 9.80
N PHE A 502 18.90 -2.12 10.72
CA PHE A 502 18.58 -2.00 12.14
C PHE A 502 19.62 -1.21 12.95
N PHE A 503 19.15 -0.63 14.02
CA PHE A 503 19.95 -0.04 15.10
C PHE A 503 19.51 -0.65 16.43
N VAL A 504 20.47 -1.18 17.20
CA VAL A 504 20.23 -1.76 18.54
C VAL A 504 21.21 -1.22 19.57
N ARG A 505 20.74 -1.14 20.83
CA ARG A 505 21.54 -0.68 21.97
C ARG A 505 21.29 -1.57 23.18
N LEU A 506 22.35 -1.81 23.97
CA LEU A 506 22.23 -2.40 25.30
C LEU A 506 21.44 -1.47 26.23
N GLY A 507 20.59 -2.05 27.05
CA GLY A 507 19.76 -1.29 27.98
C GLY A 507 18.31 -1.09 27.49
N PRO A 508 17.50 -0.30 28.21
CA PRO A 508 16.13 -0.01 27.74
C PRO A 508 16.20 0.72 26.39
N ALA A 509 15.29 0.37 25.50
CA ALA A 509 15.14 1.09 24.24
C ALA A 509 15.00 2.60 24.52
N PRO A 510 15.65 3.48 23.74
CA PRO A 510 15.34 4.90 23.84
C PRO A 510 13.84 5.06 23.61
N LYS A 511 13.19 5.88 24.45
CA LYS A 511 11.80 6.25 24.20
C LYS A 511 11.76 6.88 22.81
N PRO A 512 10.81 6.47 21.94
CA PRO A 512 10.67 7.15 20.66
C PRO A 512 10.48 8.64 20.96
N GLY A 513 11.42 9.44 20.54
CA GLY A 513 11.29 10.88 20.47
C GLY A 513 10.43 11.18 19.24
N PHE A 514 9.17 11.53 19.44
CA PHE A 514 8.32 12.16 18.45
C PHE A 514 8.35 13.66 18.69
#